data_c6610ba9db2e7eb6877ecbbb78486b2e
#
_entry.id   c6610ba9db2e7eb6877ecbbb78486b2e
#
_cell.length_a   1.000
_cell.length_b   1.000
_cell.length_c   1.000
_cell.angle_alpha   90.00
_cell.angle_beta   90.00
_cell.angle_gamma   90.00
#
_symmetry.space_group_name_H-M   'P 1'
#
loop_
_entity.id
_entity.type
_entity.pdbx_description
1 polymer ?
#
loop_
_entity_poly.entity_id
_entity_poly.type
_entity_poly.pdbx_seq_one_letter_code
_entity_poly.pdbx_strand_id
1 'polypeptide(L)'
;PETPRQLRLRDVAAINEVNGFFEAAQREASQKRPLAQDALDAHVALISVWVRRQIALPEHLPKAMSAAARLTAAFCEGIVVNYAQAMTMADHAAALGVTPTHLSRACKASTGRTAAELLTERTLYAARISLMETTVPIQDIARHLGFGSAAYFTRFMQQHTGQTPSALRQSARTGPQPARSG
;
A
#
# COMPACT_ATOMS: atom_id res chain seq x y z
N PRO A 1 -0.01 -9.66 -10.62
CA PRO A 1 -0.69 -9.26 -9.39
C PRO A 1 -1.87 -8.38 -9.77
N GLU A 2 -3.09 -8.79 -9.36
CA GLU A 2 -4.29 -8.01 -9.64
C GLU A 2 -4.23 -6.73 -8.80
N THR A 3 -4.31 -5.59 -9.48
CA THR A 3 -4.38 -4.29 -8.78
C THR A 3 -5.69 -4.19 -8.01
N PRO A 4 -5.67 -3.67 -6.77
CA PRO A 4 -6.90 -3.42 -6.03
C PRO A 4 -7.86 -2.57 -6.85
N ARG A 5 -9.14 -2.97 -6.90
CA ARG A 5 -10.18 -2.25 -7.62
C ARG A 5 -11.23 -1.76 -6.64
N GLN A 6 -11.66 -0.52 -6.81
CA GLN A 6 -12.80 0.04 -6.09
C GLN A 6 -14.00 0.04 -7.03
N LEU A 7 -15.06 -0.65 -6.65
CA LEU A 7 -16.33 -0.64 -7.35
C LEU A 7 -17.24 0.42 -6.71
N ARG A 8 -17.79 1.30 -7.53
CA ARG A 8 -18.80 2.26 -7.08
C ARG A 8 -20.17 1.80 -7.56
N LEU A 9 -20.93 1.20 -6.69
CA LEU A 9 -22.31 0.81 -6.97
C LEU A 9 -23.22 2.06 -6.97
N ARG A 10 -23.95 2.28 -8.04
CA ARG A 10 -24.92 3.37 -8.18
C ARG A 10 -26.35 2.86 -8.31
N ASP A 11 -26.49 1.62 -8.76
CA ASP A 11 -27.77 0.96 -8.90
C ASP A 11 -28.27 0.47 -7.54
N VAL A 12 -29.45 0.93 -7.14
CA VAL A 12 -30.09 0.57 -5.87
C VAL A 12 -30.42 -0.93 -5.84
N ALA A 13 -30.79 -1.53 -6.99
CA ALA A 13 -31.09 -2.95 -7.08
C ALA A 13 -29.84 -3.79 -6.79
N ALA A 14 -28.68 -3.43 -7.36
CA ALA A 14 -27.41 -4.10 -7.12
C ALA A 14 -26.96 -3.96 -5.65
N ILE A 15 -27.19 -2.79 -5.03
CA ILE A 15 -26.91 -2.58 -3.60
C ILE A 15 -27.78 -3.48 -2.72
N ASN A 16 -29.08 -3.55 -3.01
CA ASN A 16 -30.01 -4.39 -2.25
C ASN A 16 -29.69 -5.88 -2.41
N GLU A 17 -29.30 -6.31 -3.63
CA GLU A 17 -28.91 -7.69 -3.89
C GLU A 17 -27.69 -8.10 -3.04
N VAL A 18 -26.61 -7.32 -3.04
CA VAL A 18 -25.41 -7.65 -2.27
C VAL A 18 -25.68 -7.57 -0.76
N ASN A 19 -26.46 -6.62 -0.30
CA ASN A 19 -26.86 -6.55 1.11
C ASN A 19 -27.64 -7.79 1.52
N GLY A 20 -28.53 -8.30 0.69
CA GLY A 20 -29.25 -9.56 0.95
C GLY A 20 -28.31 -10.75 1.12
N PHE A 21 -27.24 -10.85 0.34
CA PHE A 21 -26.24 -11.90 0.51
C PHE A 21 -25.48 -11.78 1.83
N PHE A 22 -25.08 -10.57 2.22
CA PHE A 22 -24.40 -10.35 3.51
C PHE A 22 -25.33 -10.63 4.70
N GLU A 23 -26.59 -10.19 4.65
CA GLU A 23 -27.57 -10.46 5.70
C GLU A 23 -27.83 -11.97 5.84
N ALA A 24 -27.90 -12.70 4.72
CA ALA A 24 -28.08 -14.15 4.74
C ALA A 24 -26.87 -14.84 5.37
N ALA A 25 -25.65 -14.46 5.00
CA ALA A 25 -24.42 -14.99 5.60
C ALA A 25 -24.34 -14.66 7.09
N GLN A 26 -24.72 -13.44 7.50
CA GLN A 26 -24.72 -13.03 8.90
C GLN A 26 -25.73 -13.82 9.75
N ARG A 27 -26.93 -14.07 9.20
CA ARG A 27 -27.92 -14.93 9.87
C ARG A 27 -27.38 -16.34 10.08
N GLU A 28 -26.72 -16.93 9.07
CA GLU A 28 -26.14 -18.27 9.18
C GLU A 28 -25.01 -18.32 10.23
N ALA A 29 -24.13 -17.31 10.22
CA ALA A 29 -23.04 -17.21 11.20
C ALA A 29 -23.53 -17.11 12.65
N SER A 30 -24.71 -16.50 12.87
CA SER A 30 -25.27 -16.27 14.21
C SER A 30 -26.07 -17.46 14.79
N GLN A 31 -26.55 -18.38 13.95
CA GLN A 31 -27.57 -19.35 14.35
C GLN A 31 -27.06 -20.76 14.68
N LYS A 32 -25.77 -21.01 14.69
CA LYS A 32 -25.12 -22.32 15.04
C LYS A 32 -25.89 -23.55 14.51
N ARG A 33 -26.36 -23.49 13.27
CA ARG A 33 -27.07 -24.59 12.62
C ARG A 33 -26.12 -25.72 12.20
N PRO A 34 -26.62 -26.97 12.03
CA PRO A 34 -25.86 -28.00 11.34
C PRO A 34 -25.41 -27.49 9.96
N LEU A 35 -24.20 -27.83 9.54
CA LEU A 35 -23.60 -27.41 8.25
C LEU A 35 -23.46 -25.88 8.06
N ALA A 36 -23.42 -25.10 9.15
CA ALA A 36 -23.27 -23.66 9.08
C ALA A 36 -22.01 -23.22 8.33
N GLN A 37 -20.90 -23.95 8.45
CA GLN A 37 -19.66 -23.65 7.71
C GLN A 37 -19.85 -23.85 6.21
N ASP A 38 -20.48 -24.95 5.79
CA ASP A 38 -20.76 -25.21 4.37
C ASP A 38 -21.69 -24.13 3.76
N ALA A 39 -22.68 -23.69 4.55
CA ALA A 39 -23.56 -22.60 4.15
C ALA A 39 -22.82 -21.25 4.03
N LEU A 40 -21.91 -20.94 4.97
CA LEU A 40 -21.07 -19.74 4.89
C LEU A 40 -20.16 -19.77 3.67
N ASP A 41 -19.53 -20.90 3.37
CA ASP A 41 -18.68 -21.07 2.18
C ASP A 41 -19.50 -20.87 0.89
N ALA A 42 -20.73 -21.37 0.85
CA ALA A 42 -21.64 -21.13 -0.27
C ALA A 42 -22.02 -19.64 -0.42
N HIS A 43 -22.26 -18.92 0.68
CA HIS A 43 -22.51 -17.47 0.66
C HIS A 43 -21.28 -16.69 0.18
N VAL A 44 -20.07 -17.05 0.61
CA VAL A 44 -18.82 -16.44 0.13
C VAL A 44 -18.63 -16.67 -1.37
N ALA A 45 -18.92 -17.88 -1.86
CA ALA A 45 -18.87 -18.21 -3.28
C ALA A 45 -19.89 -17.36 -4.08
N LEU A 46 -21.11 -17.21 -3.58
CA LEU A 46 -22.15 -16.41 -4.22
C LEU A 46 -21.78 -14.92 -4.30
N ILE A 47 -21.29 -14.35 -3.19
CA ILE A 47 -20.77 -12.97 -3.14
C ILE A 47 -19.60 -12.81 -4.14
N SER A 48 -18.70 -13.78 -4.20
CA SER A 48 -17.56 -13.74 -5.13
C SER A 48 -18.02 -13.75 -6.59
N VAL A 49 -19.01 -14.57 -6.94
CA VAL A 49 -19.61 -14.57 -8.29
C VAL A 49 -20.28 -13.24 -8.58
N TRP A 50 -21.02 -12.68 -7.63
CA TRP A 50 -21.67 -11.38 -7.79
C TRP A 50 -20.66 -10.26 -8.04
N VAL A 51 -19.57 -10.19 -7.23
CA VAL A 51 -18.47 -9.21 -7.42
C VAL A 51 -17.85 -9.35 -8.81
N ARG A 52 -17.58 -10.57 -9.27
CA ARG A 52 -17.01 -10.82 -10.60
C ARG A 52 -17.96 -10.37 -11.72
N ARG A 53 -19.26 -10.55 -11.56
CA ARG A 53 -20.26 -10.01 -12.49
C ARG A 53 -20.23 -8.48 -12.53
N GLN A 54 -20.19 -7.81 -11.38
CA GLN A 54 -20.10 -6.36 -11.31
C GLN A 54 -18.81 -5.84 -11.99
N ILE A 55 -17.66 -6.48 -11.75
CA ILE A 55 -16.39 -6.12 -12.39
C ILE A 55 -16.47 -6.22 -13.93
N ALA A 56 -17.26 -7.16 -14.45
CA ALA A 56 -17.43 -7.39 -15.88
C ALA A 56 -18.39 -6.38 -16.56
N LEU A 57 -19.16 -5.60 -15.80
CA LEU A 57 -20.03 -4.59 -16.37
C LEU A 57 -19.24 -3.47 -17.06
N PRO A 58 -19.68 -2.95 -18.23
CA PRO A 58 -18.98 -1.90 -18.97
C PRO A 58 -18.69 -0.65 -18.14
N GLU A 59 -19.57 -0.29 -17.22
CA GLU A 59 -19.44 0.88 -16.33
C GLU A 59 -18.31 0.73 -15.29
N HIS A 60 -17.91 -0.50 -15.00
CA HIS A 60 -16.83 -0.83 -14.08
C HIS A 60 -15.54 -1.25 -14.78
N LEU A 61 -15.54 -1.31 -16.11
CA LEU A 61 -14.30 -1.56 -16.85
C LEU A 61 -13.29 -0.46 -16.55
N PRO A 62 -12.03 -0.81 -16.32
CA PRO A 62 -10.99 0.20 -16.10
C PRO A 62 -10.96 1.16 -17.29
N LYS A 63 -11.17 2.44 -17.05
CA LYS A 63 -10.84 3.45 -18.07
C LYS A 63 -9.38 3.25 -18.45
N ALA A 64 -9.08 3.32 -19.73
CA ALA A 64 -7.70 3.23 -20.20
C ALA A 64 -6.84 4.19 -19.36
N MET A 65 -5.81 3.63 -18.70
CA MET A 65 -4.92 4.44 -17.89
C MET A 65 -4.32 5.55 -18.74
N SER A 66 -4.35 6.78 -18.24
CA SER A 66 -3.66 7.88 -18.90
C SER A 66 -2.16 7.61 -19.03
N ALA A 67 -1.48 8.24 -19.96
CA ALA A 67 -0.02 8.12 -20.08
C ALA A 67 0.68 8.49 -18.77
N ALA A 68 0.20 9.53 -18.07
CA ALA A 68 0.70 9.92 -16.75
C ALA A 68 0.51 8.80 -15.71
N ALA A 69 -0.66 8.17 -15.68
CA ALA A 69 -0.94 7.08 -14.74
C ALA A 69 -0.08 5.84 -15.02
N ARG A 70 0.12 5.48 -16.30
CA ARG A 70 1.03 4.37 -16.66
C ARG A 70 2.48 4.65 -16.25
N LEU A 71 2.96 5.89 -16.53
CA LEU A 71 4.32 6.29 -16.15
C LEU A 71 4.50 6.27 -14.62
N THR A 72 3.50 6.76 -13.88
CA THR A 72 3.52 6.74 -12.42
C THR A 72 3.52 5.31 -11.88
N ALA A 73 2.71 4.40 -12.43
CA ALA A 73 2.69 3.00 -12.03
C ALA A 73 4.06 2.33 -12.25
N ALA A 74 4.66 2.50 -13.43
CA ALA A 74 5.99 1.99 -13.73
C ALA A 74 7.07 2.56 -12.80
N PHE A 75 6.98 3.84 -12.44
CA PHE A 75 7.86 4.45 -11.44
C PHE A 75 7.67 3.81 -10.06
N CYS A 76 6.42 3.64 -9.59
CA CYS A 76 6.13 3.01 -8.29
C CYS A 76 6.63 1.56 -8.24
N GLU A 77 6.48 0.79 -9.31
CA GLU A 77 7.07 -0.55 -9.42
C GLU A 77 8.60 -0.50 -9.34
N GLY A 78 9.22 0.43 -10.08
CA GLY A 78 10.67 0.62 -10.09
C GLY A 78 11.25 0.96 -8.72
N ILE A 79 10.63 1.84 -7.95
CA ILE A 79 11.09 2.18 -6.59
C ILE A 79 10.87 1.05 -5.57
N VAL A 80 9.91 0.16 -5.80
CA VAL A 80 9.71 -1.04 -4.96
C VAL A 80 10.81 -2.08 -5.22
N VAL A 81 11.18 -2.27 -6.48
CA VAL A 81 12.23 -3.26 -6.84
C VAL A 81 13.63 -2.76 -6.52
N ASN A 82 13.90 -1.47 -6.76
CA ASN A 82 15.25 -0.90 -6.71
C ASN A 82 15.54 -0.04 -5.48
N TYR A 83 14.70 -0.10 -4.42
CA TYR A 83 14.86 0.77 -3.24
C TYR A 83 16.24 0.63 -2.56
N ALA A 84 16.89 -0.54 -2.69
CA ALA A 84 18.21 -0.84 -2.12
C ALA A 84 19.40 -0.39 -3.01
N GLN A 85 19.15 0.10 -4.23
CA GLN A 85 20.21 0.41 -5.19
C GLN A 85 20.69 1.86 -5.14
N ALA A 86 20.27 2.66 -4.17
CA ALA A 86 20.63 4.08 -4.03
C ALA A 86 20.42 4.92 -5.31
N MET A 87 19.43 4.54 -6.13
CA MET A 87 19.13 5.26 -7.38
C MET A 87 18.67 6.69 -7.10
N THR A 88 19.26 7.62 -7.82
CA THR A 88 18.81 9.03 -7.80
C THR A 88 17.49 9.20 -8.56
N MET A 89 16.84 10.36 -8.38
CA MET A 89 15.66 10.70 -9.18
C MET A 89 15.98 10.75 -10.68
N ALA A 90 17.20 11.16 -11.05
CA ALA A 90 17.66 11.15 -12.44
C ALA A 90 17.77 9.73 -12.99
N ASP A 91 18.29 8.78 -12.20
CA ASP A 91 18.42 7.38 -12.61
C ASP A 91 17.04 6.73 -12.82
N HIS A 92 16.09 6.98 -11.90
CA HIS A 92 14.72 6.51 -12.05
C HIS A 92 14.03 7.08 -13.30
N ALA A 93 14.21 8.36 -13.58
CA ALA A 93 13.65 8.99 -14.76
C ALA A 93 14.29 8.45 -16.05
N ALA A 94 15.62 8.29 -16.07
CA ALA A 94 16.35 7.72 -17.19
C ALA A 94 15.93 6.27 -17.50
N ALA A 95 15.74 5.45 -16.47
CA ALA A 95 15.25 4.07 -16.62
C ALA A 95 13.86 4.00 -17.27
N LEU A 96 13.06 5.07 -17.15
CA LEU A 96 11.72 5.19 -17.74
C LEU A 96 11.72 5.98 -19.05
N GLY A 97 12.90 6.38 -19.55
CA GLY A 97 13.05 7.14 -20.80
C GLY A 97 12.48 8.56 -20.75
N VAL A 98 12.41 9.18 -19.56
CA VAL A 98 11.83 10.52 -19.37
C VAL A 98 12.77 11.43 -18.57
N THR A 99 12.46 12.73 -18.52
CA THR A 99 13.17 13.65 -17.63
C THR A 99 12.60 13.62 -16.23
N PRO A 100 13.38 13.95 -15.17
CA PRO A 100 12.88 14.04 -13.79
C PRO A 100 11.69 15.00 -13.65
N THR A 101 11.69 16.10 -14.38
CA THR A 101 10.59 17.08 -14.39
C THR A 101 9.30 16.47 -14.97
N HIS A 102 9.42 15.74 -16.08
CA HIS A 102 8.27 15.06 -16.69
C HIS A 102 7.71 13.98 -15.76
N LEU A 103 8.58 13.15 -15.17
CA LEU A 103 8.19 12.14 -14.19
C LEU A 103 7.44 12.76 -12.99
N SER A 104 7.98 13.83 -12.42
CA SER A 104 7.36 14.53 -11.29
C SER A 104 5.99 15.10 -11.63
N ARG A 105 5.82 15.69 -12.82
CA ARG A 105 4.52 16.19 -13.32
C ARG A 105 3.51 15.06 -13.52
N ALA A 106 3.93 13.94 -14.09
CA ALA A 106 3.08 12.78 -14.29
C ALA A 106 2.59 12.20 -12.95
N CYS A 107 3.49 12.04 -11.99
CA CYS A 107 3.14 11.61 -10.62
C CYS A 107 2.15 12.58 -9.97
N LYS A 108 2.41 13.88 -10.03
CA LYS A 108 1.54 14.93 -9.47
C LYS A 108 0.14 14.91 -10.08
N ALA A 109 0.05 14.75 -11.40
CA ALA A 109 -1.22 14.68 -12.13
C ALA A 109 -2.02 13.41 -11.79
N SER A 110 -1.32 12.30 -11.54
CA SER A 110 -1.93 10.99 -11.33
C SER A 110 -2.31 10.73 -9.86
N THR A 111 -1.48 11.19 -8.90
CA THR A 111 -1.60 10.84 -7.47
C THR A 111 -1.76 12.05 -6.55
N GLY A 112 -1.60 13.27 -7.07
CA GLY A 112 -1.51 14.48 -6.26
C GLY A 112 -0.13 14.71 -5.62
N ARG A 113 0.83 13.77 -5.77
CA ARG A 113 2.17 13.78 -5.15
C ARG A 113 3.26 13.79 -6.20
N THR A 114 4.36 14.44 -5.92
CA THR A 114 5.55 14.45 -6.78
C THR A 114 6.27 13.09 -6.72
N ALA A 115 7.12 12.82 -7.72
CA ALA A 115 7.95 11.63 -7.72
C ALA A 115 8.90 11.57 -6.49
N ALA A 116 9.42 12.73 -6.05
CA ALA A 116 10.27 12.81 -4.87
C ALA A 116 9.50 12.44 -3.57
N GLU A 117 8.25 12.90 -3.43
CA GLU A 117 7.41 12.54 -2.29
C GLU A 117 7.11 11.03 -2.26
N LEU A 118 6.80 10.43 -3.41
CA LEU A 118 6.57 8.98 -3.51
C LEU A 118 7.81 8.16 -3.16
N LEU A 119 8.98 8.58 -3.65
CA LEU A 119 10.25 7.94 -3.32
C LEU A 119 10.56 8.05 -1.82
N THR A 120 10.37 9.24 -1.24
CA THR A 120 10.55 9.49 0.19
C THR A 120 9.66 8.57 1.04
N GLU A 121 8.39 8.44 0.69
CA GLU A 121 7.46 7.54 1.40
C GLU A 121 7.89 6.08 1.31
N ARG A 122 8.33 5.63 0.14
CA ARG A 122 8.83 4.25 -0.03
C ARG A 122 10.08 4.00 0.82
N THR A 123 11.01 4.97 0.84
CA THR A 123 12.21 4.91 1.66
C THR A 123 11.88 4.87 3.15
N LEU A 124 10.95 5.72 3.61
CA LEU A 124 10.47 5.73 5.00
C LEU A 124 9.80 4.40 5.39
N TYR A 125 8.98 3.84 4.51
CA TYR A 125 8.37 2.54 4.73
C TYR A 125 9.42 1.44 4.90
N ALA A 126 10.39 1.35 3.98
CA ALA A 126 11.47 0.37 4.04
C ALA A 126 12.34 0.55 5.31
N ALA A 127 12.63 1.80 5.68
CA ALA A 127 13.38 2.12 6.89
C ALA A 127 12.63 1.65 8.15
N ARG A 128 11.33 1.93 8.24
CA ARG A 128 10.51 1.49 9.38
C ARG A 128 10.48 -0.02 9.52
N ILE A 129 10.19 -0.75 8.44
CA ILE A 129 10.18 -2.21 8.45
C ILE A 129 11.54 -2.75 8.92
N SER A 130 12.64 -2.28 8.33
CA SER A 130 14.00 -2.73 8.72
C SER A 130 14.33 -2.44 10.19
N LEU A 131 13.90 -1.28 10.70
CA LEU A 131 14.14 -0.90 12.09
C LEU A 131 13.30 -1.69 13.08
N MET A 132 12.05 -1.99 12.73
CA MET A 132 11.08 -2.62 13.63
C MET A 132 11.19 -4.15 13.62
N GLU A 133 11.45 -4.76 12.46
CA GLU A 133 11.38 -6.20 12.28
C GLU A 133 12.77 -6.88 12.33
N THR A 134 13.87 -6.11 12.32
CA THR A 134 15.22 -6.68 12.32
C THR A 134 16.10 -6.15 13.44
N THR A 135 17.17 -6.90 13.71
CA THR A 135 18.25 -6.48 14.63
C THR A 135 19.46 -5.90 13.91
N VAL A 136 19.38 -5.74 12.59
CA VAL A 136 20.48 -5.21 11.75
C VAL A 136 20.94 -3.87 12.28
N PRO A 137 22.27 -3.61 12.40
CA PRO A 137 22.81 -2.33 12.84
C PRO A 137 22.26 -1.16 12.01
N ILE A 138 21.98 -0.03 12.67
CA ILE A 138 21.37 1.14 12.02
C ILE A 138 22.23 1.66 10.85
N GLN A 139 23.56 1.58 10.98
CA GLN A 139 24.49 1.96 9.92
C GLN A 139 24.38 1.06 8.67
N ASP A 140 24.07 -0.20 8.86
CA ASP A 140 23.93 -1.16 7.76
C ASP A 140 22.57 -0.99 7.07
N ILE A 141 21.51 -0.67 7.84
CA ILE A 141 20.22 -0.26 7.28
C ILE A 141 20.39 1.02 6.46
N ALA A 142 21.09 2.02 6.99
CA ALA A 142 21.35 3.26 6.26
C ALA A 142 22.07 3.00 4.94
N ARG A 143 23.12 2.17 4.96
CA ARG A 143 23.86 1.78 3.76
C ARG A 143 23.00 1.03 2.75
N HIS A 144 22.19 0.07 3.23
CA HIS A 144 21.28 -0.71 2.40
C HIS A 144 20.23 0.15 1.71
N LEU A 145 19.74 1.19 2.40
CA LEU A 145 18.77 2.15 1.85
C LEU A 145 19.41 3.27 1.02
N GLY A 146 20.72 3.19 0.73
CA GLY A 146 21.44 4.12 -0.13
C GLY A 146 21.85 5.43 0.53
N PHE A 147 21.80 5.53 1.86
CA PHE A 147 22.28 6.72 2.57
C PHE A 147 23.80 6.73 2.66
N GLY A 148 24.42 7.85 2.28
CA GLY A 148 25.90 8.01 2.34
C GLY A 148 26.47 7.97 3.75
N SER A 149 25.66 8.16 4.81
CA SER A 149 26.08 8.02 6.21
C SER A 149 24.90 7.76 7.14
N ALA A 150 25.16 7.11 8.27
CA ALA A 150 24.18 6.90 9.34
C ALA A 150 23.69 8.23 9.94
N ALA A 151 24.52 9.27 9.96
CA ALA A 151 24.14 10.59 10.44
C ALA A 151 23.09 11.26 9.50
N TYR A 152 23.26 11.10 8.18
CA TYR A 152 22.30 11.60 7.21
C TYR A 152 20.98 10.82 7.30
N PHE A 153 21.05 9.50 7.43
CA PHE A 153 19.87 8.66 7.67
C PHE A 153 19.12 9.06 8.94
N THR A 154 19.84 9.32 10.03
CA THR A 154 19.23 9.78 11.29
C THR A 154 18.49 11.10 11.13
N ARG A 155 19.10 12.08 10.45
CA ARG A 155 18.44 13.37 10.14
C ARG A 155 17.21 13.20 9.28
N PHE A 156 17.31 12.37 8.24
CA PHE A 156 16.19 12.03 7.36
C PHE A 156 15.01 11.44 8.16
N MET A 157 15.27 10.44 8.99
CA MET A 157 14.23 9.82 9.82
C MET A 157 13.60 10.82 10.78
N GLN A 158 14.42 11.64 11.44
CA GLN A 158 13.92 12.64 12.39
C GLN A 158 13.08 13.72 11.71
N GLN A 159 13.49 14.17 10.53
CA GLN A 159 12.74 15.16 9.75
C GLN A 159 11.36 14.65 9.33
N HIS A 160 11.26 13.38 8.93
CA HIS A 160 10.03 12.83 8.36
C HIS A 160 9.15 12.07 9.35
N THR A 161 9.68 11.66 10.50
CA THR A 161 8.94 10.87 11.50
C THR A 161 8.90 11.51 12.88
N GLY A 162 9.66 12.57 13.10
CA GLY A 162 9.84 13.17 14.42
C GLY A 162 10.71 12.34 15.39
N GLN A 163 11.21 11.17 14.95
CA GLN A 163 11.94 10.21 15.80
C GLN A 163 13.26 9.79 15.19
N THR A 164 14.23 9.48 16.03
CA THR A 164 15.49 8.88 15.58
C THR A 164 15.29 7.39 15.26
N PRO A 165 16.13 6.78 14.40
CA PRO A 165 16.11 5.34 14.13
C PRO A 165 16.17 4.48 15.40
N SER A 166 16.99 4.89 16.39
CA SER A 166 17.11 4.18 17.66
C SER A 166 15.83 4.23 18.48
N ALA A 167 15.16 5.40 18.55
CA ALA A 167 13.90 5.58 19.25
C ALA A 167 12.78 4.74 18.60
N LEU A 168 12.68 4.73 17.27
CA LEU A 168 11.74 3.89 16.54
C LEU A 168 11.95 2.40 16.80
N ARG A 169 13.20 1.95 16.81
CA ARG A 169 13.52 0.55 17.13
C ARG A 169 13.16 0.19 18.57
N GLN A 170 13.41 1.08 19.50
CA GLN A 170 13.10 0.86 20.91
C GLN A 170 11.58 0.79 21.15
N SER A 171 10.80 1.71 20.58
CA SER A 171 9.35 1.72 20.71
C SER A 171 8.69 0.46 20.13
N ALA A 172 9.21 -0.09 19.04
CA ALA A 172 8.74 -1.34 18.46
C ALA A 172 9.00 -2.57 19.38
N ARG A 173 10.11 -2.54 20.12
CA ARG A 173 10.48 -3.64 21.05
C ARG A 173 9.74 -3.58 22.38
N THR A 174 9.36 -2.39 22.83
CA THR A 174 8.68 -2.19 24.12
C THR A 174 7.18 -2.41 24.03
N GLY A 175 6.54 -2.50 22.83
CA GLY A 175 5.10 -2.65 22.66
C GLY A 175 4.29 -1.55 23.38
N PRO A 176 2.99 -1.42 23.16
CA PRO A 176 2.18 -0.57 24.02
C PRO A 176 2.15 -1.18 25.42
N GLN A 177 2.83 -0.53 26.35
CA GLN A 177 2.75 -0.89 27.77
C GLN A 177 1.29 -0.72 28.21
N PRO A 178 0.59 -1.77 28.72
CA PRO A 178 -0.74 -1.57 29.23
C PRO A 178 -0.64 -0.55 30.36
N ALA A 179 -1.49 0.48 30.31
CA ALA A 179 -1.57 1.50 31.32
C ALA A 179 -1.63 0.83 32.69
N ARG A 180 -0.60 1.02 33.52
CA ARG A 180 -0.65 0.63 34.93
C ARG A 180 -1.72 1.49 35.57
N SER A 181 -2.90 0.89 35.75
CA SER A 181 -3.94 1.42 36.62
C SER A 181 -3.36 1.43 38.03
N GLY A 182 -3.06 2.62 38.56
CA GLY A 182 -2.88 2.87 39.97
C GLY A 182 -4.18 3.41 40.56
#